data_931a0f4cbeadf09e8be45446fbff1c88
#
_entry.id   931a0f4cbeadf09e8be45446fbff1c88
#
_cell.length_a   1.000
_cell.length_b   1.000
_cell.length_c   1.000
_cell.angle_alpha   90.00
_cell.angle_beta   90.00
_cell.angle_gamma   90.00
#
_symmetry.space_group_name_H-M   'P 1'
#
loop_
_entity.id
_entity.type
_entity.pdbx_description
1 polymer ?
#
loop_
_entity_poly.entity_id
_entity_poly.type
_entity_poly.pdbx_seq_one_letter_code
_entity_poly.pdbx_strand_id
1 'polypeptide(L)'
;MRKLAGDLLNLLYPSLCLICRRPLIYGEQYLCTHCLQDMPRTQYHELPFNPMEQLFAGKIPVERCSSYFYFTKESPYRKLIHDIKYHNEKICGFTLGALYAEELKGTGFFDSVDIIVPVPLHKSKLRKRGYNQSEWIAGGIEKITGIELRTDIIIHTRKSSSQTDKSIYKRWENTHDSFEL
;
A
#
# COMPACT_ATOMS: atom_id res chain seq x y z
N MET A 1 21.99 -15.45 -25.40
CA MET A 1 22.24 -14.09 -25.96
C MET A 1 21.33 -13.00 -25.36
N ARG A 2 20.02 -13.22 -25.13
CA ARG A 2 19.13 -12.20 -24.49
C ARG A 2 19.52 -11.80 -23.06
N LYS A 3 20.04 -12.71 -22.22
CA LYS A 3 20.50 -12.38 -20.85
C LYS A 3 21.71 -11.46 -20.84
N LEU A 4 22.74 -11.74 -21.65
CA LEU A 4 23.96 -10.93 -21.72
C LEU A 4 23.72 -9.48 -22.16
N ALA A 5 22.78 -9.24 -23.09
CA ALA A 5 22.40 -7.89 -23.47
C ALA A 5 21.66 -7.14 -22.34
N GLY A 6 20.82 -7.86 -21.57
CA GLY A 6 20.17 -7.30 -20.39
C GLY A 6 21.16 -6.96 -19.27
N ASP A 7 22.13 -7.82 -19.03
CA ASP A 7 23.16 -7.61 -18.01
C ASP A 7 24.08 -6.43 -18.37
N LEU A 8 24.42 -6.26 -19.66
CA LEU A 8 25.20 -5.12 -20.15
C LEU A 8 24.40 -3.80 -20.04
N LEU A 9 23.10 -3.83 -20.35
CA LEU A 9 22.23 -2.67 -20.16
C LEU A 9 22.07 -2.31 -18.68
N ASN A 10 21.94 -3.28 -17.79
CA ASN A 10 21.90 -3.06 -16.35
C ASN A 10 23.21 -2.47 -15.79
N LEU A 11 24.36 -2.74 -16.43
CA LEU A 11 25.63 -2.14 -16.05
C LEU A 11 25.68 -0.63 -16.37
N LEU A 12 25.07 -0.21 -17.49
CA LEU A 12 25.03 1.19 -17.93
C LEU A 12 23.83 1.95 -17.35
N TYR A 13 22.69 1.27 -17.14
CA TYR A 13 21.44 1.82 -16.61
C TYR A 13 20.88 0.90 -15.53
N PRO A 14 21.51 0.85 -14.34
CA PRO A 14 21.03 0.00 -13.27
C PRO A 14 19.67 0.44 -12.76
N SER A 15 18.81 -0.52 -12.44
CA SER A 15 17.61 -0.25 -11.66
C SER A 15 18.02 0.26 -10.28
N LEU A 16 17.42 1.37 -9.84
CA LEU A 16 17.80 2.03 -8.59
C LEU A 16 16.74 1.81 -7.50
N CYS A 17 17.18 1.61 -6.28
CA CYS A 17 16.31 1.60 -5.12
C CYS A 17 15.52 2.91 -5.02
N LEU A 18 14.20 2.82 -4.86
CA LEU A 18 13.31 3.98 -4.80
C LEU A 18 13.60 4.89 -3.59
N ILE A 19 14.22 4.36 -2.54
CA ILE A 19 14.57 5.10 -1.31
C ILE A 19 15.97 5.70 -1.41
N CYS A 20 17.02 4.85 -1.40
CA CYS A 20 18.41 5.29 -1.26
C CYS A 20 19.12 5.52 -2.58
N ARG A 21 18.49 5.21 -3.73
CA ARG A 21 19.04 5.37 -5.07
C ARG A 21 20.29 4.53 -5.37
N ARG A 22 20.65 3.58 -4.52
CA ARG A 22 21.70 2.60 -4.84
C ARG A 22 21.22 1.67 -5.95
N PRO A 23 22.11 1.19 -6.82
CA PRO A 23 21.81 0.14 -7.77
C PRO A 23 21.25 -1.09 -7.04
N LEU A 24 20.19 -1.66 -7.60
CA LEU A 24 19.61 -2.92 -7.11
C LEU A 24 20.46 -4.08 -7.62
N ILE A 25 20.65 -5.07 -6.75
CA ILE A 25 21.34 -6.32 -7.08
C ILE A 25 20.34 -7.41 -7.48
N TYR A 26 20.86 -8.54 -7.94
CA TYR A 26 20.03 -9.68 -8.33
C TYR A 26 19.10 -10.11 -7.18
N GLY A 27 17.82 -10.24 -7.50
CA GLY A 27 16.77 -10.59 -6.52
C GLY A 27 16.11 -9.39 -5.83
N GLU A 28 16.68 -8.20 -5.92
CA GLU A 28 16.06 -6.97 -5.40
C GLU A 28 15.13 -6.34 -6.45
N GLN A 29 13.96 -5.88 -5.99
CA GLN A 29 12.99 -5.17 -6.82
C GLN A 29 12.49 -3.94 -6.09
N TYR A 30 12.54 -2.76 -6.74
CA TYR A 30 12.09 -1.47 -6.20
C TYR A 30 12.82 -1.01 -4.93
N LEU A 31 13.11 -1.90 -3.98
CA LEU A 31 13.80 -1.62 -2.72
C LEU A 31 14.98 -2.55 -2.56
N CYS A 32 16.12 -2.00 -2.12
CA CYS A 32 17.25 -2.83 -1.72
C CYS A 32 17.00 -3.44 -0.33
N THR A 33 17.68 -4.54 -0.04
CA THR A 33 17.58 -5.27 1.23
C THR A 33 17.81 -4.37 2.44
N HIS A 34 18.77 -3.45 2.36
CA HIS A 34 19.04 -2.48 3.43
C HIS A 34 17.82 -1.58 3.71
N CYS A 35 17.21 -0.99 2.68
CA CYS A 35 16.02 -0.16 2.88
C CYS A 35 14.79 -0.97 3.33
N LEU A 36 14.72 -2.25 2.99
CA LEU A 36 13.67 -3.13 3.53
C LEU A 36 13.86 -3.43 5.02
N GLN A 37 15.11 -3.62 5.47
CA GLN A 37 15.44 -3.84 6.88
C GLN A 37 15.24 -2.58 7.72
N ASP A 38 15.66 -1.42 7.20
CA ASP A 38 15.54 -0.13 7.89
C ASP A 38 14.12 0.46 7.87
N MET A 39 13.17 -0.21 7.21
CA MET A 39 11.79 0.27 7.13
C MET A 39 11.19 0.38 8.54
N PRO A 40 10.64 1.55 8.94
CA PRO A 40 10.07 1.76 10.27
C PRO A 40 8.74 1.03 10.42
N ARG A 41 8.76 -0.29 10.53
CA ARG A 41 7.59 -1.15 10.64
C ARG A 41 6.84 -0.88 11.94
N THR A 42 5.52 -0.96 11.89
CA THR A 42 4.69 -0.71 13.08
C THR A 42 4.59 -1.93 13.98
N GLN A 43 4.62 -3.13 13.41
CA GLN A 43 4.37 -4.42 14.09
C GLN A 43 3.02 -4.46 14.84
N TYR A 44 2.04 -3.64 14.41
CA TYR A 44 0.74 -3.54 15.07
C TYR A 44 -0.06 -4.84 15.04
N HIS A 45 0.20 -5.72 14.09
CA HIS A 45 -0.42 -7.04 14.02
C HIS A 45 -0.04 -7.96 15.19
N GLU A 46 1.06 -7.69 15.89
CA GLU A 46 1.52 -8.42 17.08
C GLU A 46 0.93 -7.85 18.39
N LEU A 47 0.38 -6.64 18.34
CA LEU A 47 -0.09 -5.92 19.52
C LEU A 47 -1.62 -5.97 19.62
N PRO A 48 -2.19 -6.61 20.65
CA PRO A 48 -3.62 -6.53 20.89
C PRO A 48 -4.01 -5.10 21.27
N PHE A 49 -5.15 -4.64 20.77
CA PHE A 49 -5.68 -3.29 20.99
C PHE A 49 -4.65 -2.20 20.64
N ASN A 50 -4.00 -2.36 19.49
CA ASN A 50 -2.98 -1.45 18.99
C ASN A 50 -3.55 -0.04 18.69
N PRO A 51 -2.69 0.99 18.46
CA PRO A 51 -3.13 2.36 18.18
C PRO A 51 -4.10 2.51 17.00
N MET A 52 -4.06 1.62 16.01
CA MET A 52 -5.02 1.64 14.88
C MET A 52 -6.41 1.17 15.33
N GLU A 53 -6.48 0.08 16.11
CA GLU A 53 -7.73 -0.44 16.65
C GLU A 53 -8.40 0.55 17.60
N GLN A 54 -7.61 1.25 18.42
CA GLN A 54 -8.10 2.31 19.31
C GLN A 54 -8.82 3.45 18.58
N LEU A 55 -8.44 3.76 17.33
CA LEU A 55 -9.12 4.79 16.53
C LEU A 55 -10.57 4.43 16.20
N PHE A 56 -10.88 3.15 16.13
CA PHE A 56 -12.20 2.62 15.78
C PHE A 56 -13.02 2.18 16.99
N ALA A 57 -12.38 2.02 18.17
CA ALA A 57 -13.03 1.57 19.39
C ALA A 57 -14.26 2.41 19.74
N GLY A 58 -15.39 1.76 19.95
CA GLY A 58 -16.68 2.39 20.26
C GLY A 58 -17.36 3.14 19.11
N LYS A 59 -16.78 3.13 17.88
CA LYS A 59 -17.36 3.77 16.70
C LYS A 59 -17.91 2.79 15.70
N ILE A 60 -17.11 1.78 15.36
CA ILE A 60 -17.49 0.70 14.43
C ILE A 60 -16.90 -0.63 14.92
N PRO A 61 -17.58 -1.75 14.68
CA PRO A 61 -17.04 -3.07 14.98
C PRO A 61 -15.92 -3.39 13.99
N VAL A 62 -14.68 -3.31 14.46
CA VAL A 62 -13.50 -3.72 13.72
C VAL A 62 -12.83 -4.84 14.48
N GLU A 63 -12.64 -5.99 13.86
CA GLU A 63 -12.01 -7.14 14.49
C GLU A 63 -10.52 -6.93 14.69
N ARG A 64 -9.81 -6.54 13.62
CA ARG A 64 -8.36 -6.25 13.65
C ARG A 64 -8.02 -5.08 12.74
N CYS A 65 -7.06 -4.26 13.16
CA CYS A 65 -6.46 -3.21 12.34
C CYS A 65 -4.94 -3.28 12.41
N SER A 66 -4.29 -3.02 11.29
CA SER A 66 -2.85 -2.93 11.26
C SER A 66 -2.36 -1.99 10.16
N SER A 67 -1.09 -1.60 10.22
CA SER A 67 -0.40 -0.83 9.19
C SER A 67 1.03 -1.34 9.05
N TYR A 68 1.59 -1.26 7.84
CA TYR A 68 2.89 -1.85 7.54
C TYR A 68 4.05 -1.06 8.16
N PHE A 69 4.06 0.27 7.97
CA PHE A 69 5.14 1.12 8.47
C PHE A 69 4.64 2.51 8.87
N TYR A 70 5.40 3.18 9.73
CA TYR A 70 5.12 4.55 10.15
C TYR A 70 5.36 5.54 8.99
N PHE A 71 4.40 6.44 8.82
CA PHE A 71 4.47 7.52 7.85
C PHE A 71 4.71 8.84 8.57
N THR A 72 5.94 9.38 8.46
CA THR A 72 6.29 10.73 8.94
C THR A 72 6.66 11.63 7.75
N LYS A 73 6.56 12.95 7.93
CA LYS A 73 6.85 13.90 6.84
C LYS A 73 8.32 13.86 6.43
N GLU A 74 9.20 13.61 7.36
CA GLU A 74 10.66 13.57 7.21
C GLU A 74 11.17 12.21 6.73
N SER A 75 10.33 11.17 6.80
CA SER A 75 10.72 9.81 6.43
C SER A 75 11.02 9.69 4.93
N PRO A 76 12.16 9.10 4.54
CA PRO A 76 12.44 8.80 3.12
C PRO A 76 11.40 7.83 2.53
N TYR A 77 10.73 7.03 3.34
CA TYR A 77 9.67 6.09 2.91
C TYR A 77 8.39 6.79 2.46
N ARG A 78 8.21 8.08 2.80
CA ARG A 78 7.15 8.92 2.23
C ARG A 78 7.20 8.91 0.69
N LYS A 79 8.39 8.82 0.12
CA LYS A 79 8.60 8.77 -1.33
C LYS A 79 7.91 7.58 -1.97
N LEU A 80 7.92 6.40 -1.35
CA LEU A 80 7.22 5.21 -1.86
C LEU A 80 5.74 5.49 -2.11
N ILE A 81 5.07 6.04 -1.10
CA ILE A 81 3.64 6.34 -1.20
C ILE A 81 3.37 7.44 -2.23
N HIS A 82 4.29 8.38 -2.39
CA HIS A 82 4.20 9.41 -3.42
C HIS A 82 4.38 8.82 -4.82
N ASP A 83 5.39 7.97 -5.02
CA ASP A 83 5.70 7.36 -6.31
C ASP A 83 4.59 6.40 -6.76
N ILE A 84 4.03 5.62 -5.84
CA ILE A 84 2.83 4.79 -6.08
C ILE A 84 1.61 5.67 -6.44
N LYS A 85 1.49 6.89 -5.94
CA LYS A 85 0.35 7.76 -6.24
C LYS A 85 0.49 8.58 -7.51
N TYR A 86 1.71 8.96 -7.89
CA TYR A 86 1.93 10.01 -8.88
C TYR A 86 2.93 9.66 -9.99
N HIS A 87 3.78 8.66 -9.80
CA HIS A 87 4.83 8.28 -10.76
C HIS A 87 4.62 6.93 -11.42
N ASN A 88 3.38 6.42 -11.39
CA ASN A 88 3.00 5.15 -12.01
C ASN A 88 3.75 3.90 -11.47
N GLU A 89 4.28 3.99 -10.24
CA GLU A 89 4.98 2.88 -9.58
C GLU A 89 3.98 1.88 -8.95
N LYS A 90 3.00 1.45 -9.76
CA LYS A 90 1.93 0.54 -9.34
C LYS A 90 2.46 -0.81 -8.87
N ILE A 91 3.50 -1.35 -9.53
CA ILE A 91 4.11 -2.62 -9.15
C ILE A 91 4.84 -2.51 -7.81
N CYS A 92 5.39 -1.33 -7.46
CA CYS A 92 5.89 -1.08 -6.10
C CYS A 92 4.77 -1.25 -5.05
N GLY A 93 3.56 -0.75 -5.34
CA GLY A 93 2.39 -0.97 -4.49
C GLY A 93 2.06 -2.45 -4.31
N PHE A 94 2.04 -3.21 -5.40
CA PHE A 94 1.85 -4.66 -5.37
C PHE A 94 2.91 -5.36 -4.52
N THR A 95 4.19 -5.02 -4.72
CA THR A 95 5.31 -5.60 -3.96
C THR A 95 5.19 -5.30 -2.46
N LEU A 96 4.84 -4.05 -2.09
CA LEU A 96 4.62 -3.71 -0.68
C LEU A 96 3.45 -4.48 -0.08
N GLY A 97 2.35 -4.65 -0.82
CA GLY A 97 1.21 -5.46 -0.40
C GLY A 97 1.60 -6.92 -0.16
N ALA A 98 2.37 -7.51 -1.08
CA ALA A 98 2.86 -8.88 -0.96
C ALA A 98 3.81 -9.05 0.25
N LEU A 99 4.78 -8.14 0.43
CA LEU A 99 5.70 -8.18 1.56
C LEU A 99 4.97 -8.05 2.90
N TYR A 100 3.97 -7.18 2.97
CA TYR A 100 3.18 -7.03 4.18
C TYR A 100 2.30 -8.25 4.45
N ALA A 101 1.70 -8.84 3.42
CA ALA A 101 0.93 -10.07 3.58
C ALA A 101 1.79 -11.26 4.05
N GLU A 102 3.04 -11.38 3.59
CA GLU A 102 3.98 -12.38 4.12
C GLU A 102 4.29 -12.16 5.60
N GLU A 103 4.42 -10.91 6.05
CA GLU A 103 4.63 -10.57 7.46
C GLU A 103 3.41 -10.93 8.32
N LEU A 104 2.20 -10.76 7.79
CA LEU A 104 0.94 -11.08 8.47
C LEU A 104 0.59 -12.58 8.42
N LYS A 105 1.18 -13.34 7.49
CA LYS A 105 0.90 -14.75 7.30
C LYS A 105 1.29 -15.56 8.54
N GLY A 106 0.40 -16.41 9.00
CA GLY A 106 0.61 -17.24 10.19
C GLY A 106 0.39 -16.50 11.52
N THR A 107 0.02 -15.22 11.52
CA THR A 107 -0.33 -14.47 12.74
C THR A 107 -1.81 -14.57 13.09
N GLY A 108 -2.61 -15.30 12.31
CA GLY A 108 -4.07 -15.35 12.44
C GLY A 108 -4.78 -14.07 11.94
N PHE A 109 -4.06 -13.13 11.32
CA PHE A 109 -4.66 -11.86 10.86
C PHE A 109 -5.71 -12.07 9.77
N PHE A 110 -5.56 -13.10 8.96
CA PHE A 110 -6.44 -13.40 7.82
C PHE A 110 -7.44 -14.54 8.07
N ASP A 111 -7.46 -15.14 9.26
CA ASP A 111 -8.23 -16.38 9.51
C ASP A 111 -9.75 -16.22 9.32
N SER A 112 -10.29 -15.02 9.55
CA SER A 112 -11.72 -14.69 9.39
C SER A 112 -12.00 -13.82 8.17
N VAL A 113 -11.06 -13.70 7.23
CA VAL A 113 -11.20 -12.82 6.06
C VAL A 113 -11.63 -13.60 4.84
N ASP A 114 -12.85 -13.37 4.35
CA ASP A 114 -13.41 -14.01 3.16
C ASP A 114 -13.01 -13.31 1.87
N ILE A 115 -12.93 -11.96 1.88
CA ILE A 115 -12.65 -11.14 0.70
C ILE A 115 -11.77 -9.94 1.04
N ILE A 116 -11.03 -9.46 0.06
CA ILE A 116 -10.26 -8.21 0.14
C ILE A 116 -10.98 -7.14 -0.69
N VAL A 117 -11.32 -6.03 -0.06
CA VAL A 117 -12.00 -4.92 -0.74
C VAL A 117 -11.12 -3.66 -0.68
N PRO A 118 -10.53 -3.23 -1.79
CA PRO A 118 -9.70 -2.03 -1.83
C PRO A 118 -10.57 -0.77 -1.79
N VAL A 119 -10.13 0.26 -1.07
CA VAL A 119 -10.81 1.56 -1.07
C VAL A 119 -10.80 2.14 -2.49
N PRO A 120 -11.97 2.41 -3.10
CA PRO A 120 -12.05 2.87 -4.48
C PRO A 120 -11.64 4.34 -4.64
N LEU A 121 -11.17 4.70 -5.82
CA LEU A 121 -10.98 6.09 -6.23
C LEU A 121 -12.22 6.61 -6.96
N HIS A 122 -12.55 7.88 -6.75
CA HIS A 122 -13.52 8.56 -7.60
C HIS A 122 -13.08 8.55 -9.07
N LYS A 123 -14.03 8.39 -10.01
CA LYS A 123 -13.78 8.25 -11.47
C LYS A 123 -12.84 9.33 -12.04
N SER A 124 -12.91 10.57 -11.56
CA SER A 124 -12.02 11.65 -12.03
C SER A 124 -10.57 11.47 -11.58
N LYS A 125 -10.34 10.94 -10.36
CA LYS A 125 -8.99 10.65 -9.85
C LYS A 125 -8.42 9.41 -10.54
N LEU A 126 -9.25 8.39 -10.76
CA LEU A 126 -8.87 7.19 -11.50
C LEU A 126 -8.42 7.54 -12.92
N ARG A 127 -9.20 8.35 -13.65
CA ARG A 127 -8.83 8.85 -15.00
C ARG A 127 -7.52 9.62 -15.01
N LYS A 128 -7.28 10.48 -14.01
CA LYS A 128 -6.04 11.27 -13.91
C LYS A 128 -4.82 10.42 -13.58
N ARG A 129 -4.98 9.41 -12.74
CA ARG A 129 -3.89 8.55 -12.24
C ARG A 129 -3.65 7.33 -13.13
N GLY A 130 -4.68 6.85 -13.83
CA GLY A 130 -4.65 5.66 -14.67
C GLY A 130 -4.90 4.35 -13.92
N TYR A 131 -4.85 4.34 -12.59
CA TYR A 131 -5.06 3.16 -11.74
C TYR A 131 -5.44 3.53 -10.30
N ASN A 132 -6.00 2.57 -9.57
CA ASN A 132 -6.21 2.67 -8.13
C ASN A 132 -5.05 2.01 -7.36
N GLN A 133 -4.31 2.79 -6.60
CA GLN A 133 -3.17 2.29 -5.82
C GLN A 133 -3.57 1.24 -4.78
N SER A 134 -4.78 1.35 -4.20
CA SER A 134 -5.27 0.38 -3.21
C SER A 134 -5.51 -0.99 -3.84
N GLU A 135 -5.97 -1.05 -5.10
CA GLU A 135 -6.14 -2.31 -5.85
C GLU A 135 -4.79 -3.00 -6.09
N TRP A 136 -3.74 -2.26 -6.42
CA TRP A 136 -2.41 -2.85 -6.62
C TRP A 136 -1.82 -3.38 -5.32
N ILE A 137 -1.99 -2.68 -4.19
CA ILE A 137 -1.57 -3.17 -2.87
C ILE A 137 -2.39 -4.42 -2.50
N ALA A 138 -3.71 -4.37 -2.69
CA ALA A 138 -4.60 -5.49 -2.43
C ALA A 138 -4.29 -6.72 -3.30
N GLY A 139 -3.94 -6.52 -4.58
CA GLY A 139 -3.49 -7.60 -5.46
C GLY A 139 -2.20 -8.28 -4.98
N GLY A 140 -1.30 -7.52 -4.33
CA GLY A 140 -0.14 -8.10 -3.65
C GLY A 140 -0.54 -8.98 -2.46
N ILE A 141 -1.53 -8.56 -1.69
CA ILE A 141 -2.07 -9.32 -0.56
C ILE A 141 -2.77 -10.60 -1.07
N GLU A 142 -3.66 -10.48 -2.05
CA GLU A 142 -4.33 -11.61 -2.72
C GLU A 142 -3.32 -12.65 -3.19
N LYS A 143 -2.24 -12.22 -3.84
CA LYS A 143 -1.19 -13.12 -4.36
C LYS A 143 -0.59 -14.02 -3.29
N ILE A 144 -0.44 -13.53 -2.07
CA ILE A 144 0.19 -14.25 -0.96
C ILE A 144 -0.81 -15.06 -0.15
N THR A 145 -2.02 -14.50 0.06
CA THR A 145 -3.05 -15.11 0.91
C THR A 145 -3.96 -16.06 0.16
N GLY A 146 -4.17 -15.83 -1.14
CA GLY A 146 -5.19 -16.53 -1.94
C GLY A 146 -6.61 -16.05 -1.68
N ILE A 147 -6.81 -15.03 -0.84
CA ILE A 147 -8.13 -14.45 -0.55
C ILE A 147 -8.59 -13.62 -1.75
N GLU A 148 -9.84 -13.80 -2.18
CA GLU A 148 -10.40 -13.16 -3.37
C GLU A 148 -10.40 -11.63 -3.27
N LEU A 149 -9.86 -10.96 -4.28
CA LEU A 149 -9.90 -9.51 -4.42
C LEU A 149 -11.17 -9.07 -5.16
N ARG A 150 -12.03 -8.30 -4.50
CA ARG A 150 -13.28 -7.78 -5.06
C ARG A 150 -13.20 -6.25 -5.17
N THR A 151 -13.26 -5.73 -6.38
CA THR A 151 -13.17 -4.29 -6.68
C THR A 151 -14.52 -3.65 -7.01
N ASP A 152 -15.56 -4.44 -7.05
CA ASP A 152 -16.92 -4.10 -7.46
C ASP A 152 -17.90 -3.89 -6.30
N ILE A 153 -17.47 -4.17 -5.05
CA ILE A 153 -18.34 -4.09 -3.87
C ILE A 153 -18.58 -2.65 -3.42
N ILE A 154 -17.57 -1.79 -3.47
CA ILE A 154 -17.66 -0.41 -3.02
C ILE A 154 -17.35 0.53 -4.17
N ILE A 155 -18.18 1.54 -4.36
CA ILE A 155 -17.95 2.62 -5.33
C ILE A 155 -17.77 3.96 -4.64
N HIS A 156 -16.91 4.82 -5.19
CA HIS A 156 -16.70 6.20 -4.73
C HIS A 156 -17.53 7.17 -5.61
N THR A 157 -18.63 7.67 -5.08
CA THR A 157 -19.64 8.45 -5.83
C THR A 157 -19.35 9.95 -5.86
N ARG A 158 -18.81 10.52 -4.78
CA ARG A 158 -18.58 11.98 -4.66
C ARG A 158 -17.16 12.38 -5.00
N LYS A 159 -17.01 13.46 -5.78
CA LYS A 159 -15.71 14.06 -6.09
C LYS A 159 -15.17 14.76 -4.82
N SER A 160 -14.23 14.15 -4.14
CA SER A 160 -13.55 14.77 -3.01
C SER A 160 -12.31 15.56 -3.45
N SER A 161 -12.09 16.76 -2.86
CA SER A 161 -10.84 17.52 -3.03
C SER A 161 -9.64 16.75 -2.42
N SER A 162 -8.42 17.20 -2.71
CA SER A 162 -7.22 16.62 -2.08
C SER A 162 -7.32 16.71 -0.56
N GLN A 163 -6.95 15.61 0.12
CA GLN A 163 -7.02 15.51 1.59
C GLN A 163 -5.69 15.86 2.28
N THR A 164 -4.66 16.25 1.49
CA THR A 164 -3.28 16.35 1.99
C THR A 164 -3.11 17.38 3.09
N ASP A 165 -3.83 18.52 3.01
CA ASP A 165 -3.70 19.64 3.95
C ASP A 165 -4.91 19.84 4.88
N LYS A 166 -5.78 18.82 4.99
CA LYS A 166 -6.99 18.90 5.80
C LYS A 166 -6.81 18.28 7.18
N SER A 167 -7.44 18.88 8.20
CA SER A 167 -7.55 18.29 9.54
C SER A 167 -8.31 16.95 9.52
N ILE A 168 -8.13 16.13 10.54
CA ILE A 168 -8.81 14.82 10.69
C ILE A 168 -10.33 14.99 10.59
N TYR A 169 -10.89 15.99 11.27
CA TYR A 169 -12.33 16.27 11.26
C TYR A 169 -12.85 16.62 9.85
N LYS A 170 -12.16 17.55 9.14
CA LYS A 170 -12.49 17.90 7.74
C LYS A 170 -12.34 16.73 6.77
N ARG A 171 -11.44 15.79 7.05
CA ARG A 171 -11.33 14.56 6.24
C ARG A 171 -12.53 13.66 6.43
N TRP A 172 -12.98 13.50 7.68
CA TRP A 172 -14.15 12.70 8.01
C TRP A 172 -15.42 13.25 7.36
N GLU A 173 -15.70 14.54 7.49
CA GLU A 173 -16.84 15.20 6.82
C GLU A 173 -16.82 15.05 5.30
N ASN A 174 -15.64 15.14 4.67
CA ASN A 174 -15.51 15.01 3.22
C ASN A 174 -15.62 13.57 2.71
N THR A 175 -15.50 12.59 3.58
CA THR A 175 -15.62 11.15 3.22
C THR A 175 -16.97 10.57 3.62
N HIS A 176 -17.69 11.22 4.54
CA HIS A 176 -19.04 10.85 4.87
C HIS A 176 -19.93 10.89 3.62
N ASP A 177 -20.74 9.87 3.39
CA ASP A 177 -21.58 9.70 2.20
C ASP A 177 -20.85 9.71 0.83
N SER A 178 -19.55 9.39 0.81
CA SER A 178 -18.78 9.34 -0.44
C SER A 178 -18.67 7.93 -1.03
N PHE A 179 -19.13 6.93 -0.32
CA PHE A 179 -19.07 5.53 -0.71
C PHE A 179 -20.45 4.91 -0.73
N GLU A 180 -20.71 4.03 -1.69
CA GLU A 180 -21.90 3.22 -1.85
C GLU A 180 -21.49 1.76 -2.06
N LEU A 181 -22.35 0.82 -1.59
CA LEU A 181 -22.24 -0.64 -1.80
C LEU A 181 -22.92 -1.03 -3.11
#